data_7153cbc8cf80d03ee9e1d942c56bbd08
#
_entry.id   7153cbc8cf80d03ee9e1d942c56bbd08
#
_cell.length_a   1.000
_cell.length_b   1.000
_cell.length_c   1.000
_cell.angle_alpha   90.00
_cell.angle_beta   90.00
_cell.angle_gamma   90.00
#
_symmetry.space_group_name_H-M   'P 1'
#
loop_
_entity.id
_entity.type
_entity.pdbx_description
1 polymer ?
#
loop_
_entity_poly.entity_id
_entity_poly.type
_entity_poly.pdbx_seq_one_letter_code
_entity_poly.pdbx_strand_id
1 'polypeptide(L)'
;MKLACAQFQHEGDRASSLDKAIDWMAQAKGAGADLIVFPELAFDFFFPQVRADERYFDWAEPIPGPTTERFQAAAAQHKLVTVINVFERAAPGRYYDSSPVIDADGSLLGASRMLHIAEEPGYNEKFYYWPGDTGWPVYETRAGRIGVAICYDRHYPEHFRALALGGAEIVVVPTATSMSEQAFRDVWEIEVQASAVANQIFVAVANRAGLDGDLQFFGQSFVAAPDGKVIARARENEEELLVAEIDRQDIERVRRHVPFLRDLRYDLYGPDRR
;
A
#
# COMPACT_ATOMS: atom_id res chain seq x y z
N MET A 1 18.64 0.63 -4.87
CA MET A 1 17.83 -0.51 -4.43
C MET A 1 16.73 -0.79 -5.44
N LYS A 2 16.14 -1.99 -5.41
CA LYS A 2 14.99 -2.29 -6.26
C LYS A 2 13.74 -2.51 -5.42
N LEU A 3 12.63 -1.95 -5.89
CA LEU A 3 11.30 -2.06 -5.30
C LEU A 3 10.39 -2.81 -6.26
N ALA A 4 9.62 -3.78 -5.77
CA ALA A 4 8.62 -4.50 -6.54
C ALA A 4 7.21 -4.13 -6.10
N CYS A 5 6.34 -3.80 -7.06
CA CYS A 5 4.90 -3.71 -6.86
C CYS A 5 4.25 -4.93 -7.51
N ALA A 6 3.54 -5.72 -6.72
CA ALA A 6 2.78 -6.85 -7.21
C ALA A 6 1.45 -6.32 -7.79
N GLN A 7 1.33 -6.23 -9.11
CA GLN A 7 0.04 -6.03 -9.74
C GLN A 7 -0.67 -7.37 -9.86
N PHE A 8 -1.53 -7.66 -8.91
CA PHE A 8 -1.94 -9.01 -8.56
C PHE A 8 -3.44 -9.24 -8.80
N GLN A 9 -3.78 -10.39 -9.38
CA GLN A 9 -5.15 -10.87 -9.52
C GLN A 9 -5.41 -11.98 -8.50
N HIS A 10 -6.57 -11.96 -7.86
CA HIS A 10 -7.05 -13.02 -6.99
C HIS A 10 -7.33 -14.31 -7.78
N GLU A 11 -6.93 -15.49 -7.24
CA GLU A 11 -7.03 -16.80 -7.91
C GLU A 11 -8.40 -17.50 -7.72
N GLY A 12 -9.39 -16.78 -7.19
CA GLY A 12 -10.71 -17.34 -6.89
C GLY A 12 -10.81 -18.00 -5.52
N ASP A 13 -9.68 -18.37 -4.90
CA ASP A 13 -9.63 -18.82 -3.51
C ASP A 13 -8.36 -18.28 -2.81
N ARG A 14 -8.47 -18.15 -1.48
CA ARG A 14 -7.40 -17.57 -0.63
C ARG A 14 -6.12 -18.41 -0.65
N ALA A 15 -6.24 -19.74 -0.61
CA ALA A 15 -5.06 -20.61 -0.50
C ALA A 15 -4.19 -20.50 -1.75
N SER A 16 -4.80 -20.61 -2.93
CA SER A 16 -4.11 -20.44 -4.22
C SER A 16 -3.48 -19.06 -4.36
N SER A 17 -4.22 -18.00 -3.95
CA SER A 17 -3.72 -16.63 -3.97
C SER A 17 -2.49 -16.43 -3.06
N LEU A 18 -2.51 -17.03 -1.87
CA LEU A 18 -1.37 -17.00 -0.95
C LEU A 18 -0.17 -17.77 -1.50
N ASP A 19 -0.37 -18.94 -2.10
CA ASP A 19 0.70 -19.73 -2.73
C ASP A 19 1.36 -18.93 -3.85
N LYS A 20 0.56 -18.38 -4.76
CA LYS A 20 1.04 -17.49 -5.83
C LYS A 20 1.80 -16.28 -5.30
N ALA A 21 1.32 -15.63 -4.24
CA ALA A 21 2.00 -14.49 -3.66
C ALA A 21 3.39 -14.84 -3.11
N ILE A 22 3.53 -16.01 -2.48
CA ILE A 22 4.84 -16.50 -2.01
C ILE A 22 5.79 -16.78 -3.20
N ASP A 23 5.28 -17.36 -4.30
CA ASP A 23 6.04 -17.55 -5.52
C ASP A 23 6.48 -16.20 -6.13
N TRP A 24 5.63 -15.18 -6.05
CA TRP A 24 5.99 -13.84 -6.50
C TRP A 24 7.07 -13.18 -5.63
N MET A 25 7.12 -13.48 -4.33
CA MET A 25 8.24 -13.05 -3.48
C MET A 25 9.57 -13.65 -3.96
N ALA A 26 9.57 -14.93 -4.33
CA ALA A 26 10.77 -15.58 -4.90
C ALA A 26 11.16 -14.94 -6.23
N GLN A 27 10.20 -14.64 -7.12
CA GLN A 27 10.45 -13.97 -8.40
C GLN A 27 10.98 -12.55 -8.20
N ALA A 28 10.37 -11.76 -7.28
CA ALA A 28 10.84 -10.42 -6.92
C ALA A 28 12.29 -10.45 -6.44
N LYS A 29 12.62 -11.41 -5.57
CA LYS A 29 14.00 -11.60 -5.11
C LYS A 29 14.93 -12.02 -6.24
N GLY A 30 14.49 -12.88 -7.13
CA GLY A 30 15.24 -13.28 -8.34
C GLY A 30 15.53 -12.09 -9.26
N ALA A 31 14.63 -11.11 -9.34
CA ALA A 31 14.83 -9.84 -10.04
C ALA A 31 15.70 -8.82 -9.28
N GLY A 32 16.10 -9.16 -8.06
CA GLY A 32 16.97 -8.36 -7.19
C GLY A 32 16.21 -7.33 -6.34
N ALA A 33 14.91 -7.53 -6.09
CA ALA A 33 14.14 -6.64 -5.23
C ALA A 33 14.61 -6.72 -3.76
N ASP A 34 14.55 -5.57 -3.10
CA ASP A 34 14.81 -5.39 -1.67
C ASP A 34 13.48 -5.23 -0.88
N LEU A 35 12.44 -4.78 -1.58
CA LEU A 35 11.09 -4.55 -1.06
C LEU A 35 10.05 -5.07 -2.06
N ILE A 36 8.99 -5.73 -1.56
CA ILE A 36 7.79 -6.04 -2.33
C ILE A 36 6.54 -5.52 -1.62
N VAL A 37 5.60 -4.99 -2.41
CA VAL A 37 4.31 -4.50 -1.94
C VAL A 37 3.21 -5.24 -2.68
N PHE A 38 2.26 -5.80 -1.94
CA PHE A 38 1.04 -6.40 -2.48
C PHE A 38 -0.13 -5.42 -2.42
N PRO A 39 -1.13 -5.56 -3.30
CA PRO A 39 -2.33 -4.74 -3.27
C PRO A 39 -3.17 -4.92 -1.99
N GLU A 40 -4.13 -4.06 -1.83
CA GLU A 40 -5.19 -4.20 -0.84
C GLU A 40 -5.99 -5.48 -1.08
N LEU A 41 -6.23 -6.24 0.02
CA LEU A 41 -6.97 -7.52 0.02
C LEU A 41 -6.55 -8.47 -1.12
N ALA A 42 -5.26 -8.49 -1.49
CA ALA A 42 -4.76 -9.23 -2.66
C ALA A 42 -5.09 -10.72 -2.65
N PHE A 43 -5.24 -11.31 -1.47
CA PHE A 43 -5.38 -12.75 -1.29
C PHE A 43 -6.82 -13.22 -1.15
N ASP A 44 -7.76 -12.29 -1.06
CA ASP A 44 -9.17 -12.54 -0.88
C ASP A 44 -9.98 -11.96 -2.03
N PHE A 45 -11.19 -12.49 -2.22
CA PHE A 45 -12.22 -11.80 -2.96
C PHE A 45 -12.40 -10.39 -2.39
N PHE A 46 -12.51 -9.38 -3.24
CA PHE A 46 -12.74 -8.01 -2.78
C PHE A 46 -14.17 -7.87 -2.25
N PHE A 47 -14.38 -8.39 -1.05
CA PHE A 47 -15.71 -8.45 -0.43
C PHE A 47 -16.35 -7.07 -0.14
N PRO A 48 -15.61 -5.94 -0.03
CA PRO A 48 -16.26 -4.65 0.17
C PRO A 48 -17.19 -4.22 -0.98
N GLN A 49 -17.11 -4.88 -2.15
CA GLN A 49 -18.11 -4.67 -3.21
C GLN A 49 -19.50 -5.18 -2.83
N VAL A 50 -19.59 -6.11 -1.88
CA VAL A 50 -20.85 -6.69 -1.39
C VAL A 50 -21.32 -5.88 -0.18
N ARG A 51 -22.53 -5.34 -0.27
CA ARG A 51 -23.08 -4.52 0.79
C ARG A 51 -23.61 -5.38 1.95
N ALA A 52 -23.11 -5.10 3.16
CA ALA A 52 -23.67 -5.60 4.43
C ALA A 52 -23.81 -7.12 4.53
N ASP A 53 -22.79 -7.88 4.12
CA ASP A 53 -22.78 -9.34 4.27
C ASP A 53 -21.88 -9.75 5.44
N GLU A 54 -22.49 -10.12 6.56
CA GLU A 54 -21.78 -10.45 7.80
C GLU A 54 -20.87 -11.70 7.67
N ARG A 55 -21.05 -12.54 6.66
CA ARG A 55 -20.22 -13.73 6.46
C ARG A 55 -18.75 -13.40 6.26
N TYR A 56 -18.43 -12.21 5.73
CA TYR A 56 -17.05 -11.81 5.50
C TYR A 56 -16.29 -11.47 6.80
N PHE A 57 -16.97 -11.21 7.92
CA PHE A 57 -16.28 -11.04 9.20
C PHE A 57 -15.55 -12.30 9.68
N ASP A 58 -15.97 -13.48 9.22
CA ASP A 58 -15.29 -14.74 9.49
C ASP A 58 -13.92 -14.86 8.79
N TRP A 59 -13.65 -14.00 7.79
CA TRP A 59 -12.36 -13.96 7.07
C TRP A 59 -11.31 -13.13 7.79
N ALA A 60 -11.74 -12.32 8.76
CA ALA A 60 -10.83 -11.46 9.49
C ALA A 60 -9.92 -12.26 10.42
N GLU A 61 -8.64 -11.94 10.40
CA GLU A 61 -7.61 -12.60 11.20
C GLU A 61 -6.89 -11.61 12.13
N PRO A 62 -6.32 -12.05 13.26
CA PRO A 62 -5.49 -11.18 14.08
C PRO A 62 -4.17 -10.85 13.38
N ILE A 63 -3.48 -9.80 13.87
CA ILE A 63 -2.10 -9.49 13.50
C ILE A 63 -1.25 -9.55 14.76
N PRO A 64 -0.24 -10.49 14.87
CA PRO A 64 0.06 -11.55 13.90
C PRO A 64 -1.04 -12.61 13.81
N GLY A 65 -1.15 -13.24 12.64
CA GLY A 65 -2.10 -14.30 12.33
C GLY A 65 -1.60 -15.17 11.20
N PRO A 66 -2.41 -16.15 10.74
CA PRO A 66 -1.96 -17.16 9.78
C PRO A 66 -1.31 -16.59 8.51
N THR A 67 -1.88 -15.52 7.94
CA THR A 67 -1.31 -14.87 6.76
C THR A 67 -0.01 -14.17 7.09
N THR A 68 0.03 -13.33 8.15
CA THR A 68 1.26 -12.63 8.52
C THR A 68 2.39 -13.59 8.86
N GLU A 69 2.13 -14.68 9.59
CA GLU A 69 3.13 -15.69 9.94
C GLU A 69 3.73 -16.36 8.69
N ARG A 70 2.89 -16.65 7.69
CA ARG A 70 3.35 -17.22 6.42
C ARG A 70 4.26 -16.26 5.65
N PHE A 71 3.89 -14.97 5.60
CA PHE A 71 4.71 -13.94 4.95
C PHE A 71 5.98 -13.61 5.74
N GLN A 72 5.99 -13.69 7.06
CA GLN A 72 7.19 -13.58 7.90
C GLN A 72 8.22 -14.68 7.55
N ALA A 73 7.75 -15.93 7.44
CA ALA A 73 8.61 -17.04 7.04
C ALA A 73 9.21 -16.83 5.64
N ALA A 74 8.38 -16.40 4.68
CA ALA A 74 8.83 -16.12 3.31
C ALA A 74 9.78 -14.91 3.22
N ALA A 75 9.49 -13.84 3.97
CA ALA A 75 10.35 -12.66 4.06
C ALA A 75 11.75 -13.01 4.57
N ALA A 76 11.84 -13.81 5.64
CA ALA A 76 13.09 -14.32 6.18
C ALA A 76 13.85 -15.22 5.17
N GLN A 77 13.12 -16.13 4.50
CA GLN A 77 13.68 -17.04 3.51
C GLN A 77 14.30 -16.29 2.33
N HIS A 78 13.58 -15.31 1.78
CA HIS A 78 13.98 -14.55 0.60
C HIS A 78 14.80 -13.30 0.94
N LYS A 79 14.95 -12.94 2.21
CA LYS A 79 15.58 -11.69 2.68
C LYS A 79 14.99 -10.48 1.96
N LEU A 80 13.66 -10.36 2.01
CA LEU A 80 12.87 -9.40 1.27
C LEU A 80 11.92 -8.67 2.20
N VAL A 81 12.05 -7.35 2.32
CA VAL A 81 11.07 -6.53 3.02
C VAL A 81 9.72 -6.68 2.32
N THR A 82 8.66 -6.89 3.08
CA THR A 82 7.36 -7.23 2.51
C THR A 82 6.26 -6.42 3.17
N VAL A 83 5.42 -5.79 2.35
CA VAL A 83 4.19 -5.14 2.80
C VAL A 83 3.02 -5.86 2.15
N ILE A 84 2.15 -6.38 3.00
CA ILE A 84 0.89 -7.03 2.60
C ILE A 84 -0.30 -6.23 3.11
N ASN A 85 -1.50 -6.64 2.73
CA ASN A 85 -2.73 -6.08 3.28
C ASN A 85 -3.68 -7.22 3.64
N VAL A 86 -4.36 -7.11 4.78
CA VAL A 86 -5.27 -8.11 5.33
C VAL A 86 -6.47 -7.47 6.03
N PHE A 87 -7.58 -8.20 6.07
CA PHE A 87 -8.71 -7.88 6.92
C PHE A 87 -8.39 -8.27 8.37
N GLU A 88 -8.15 -7.27 9.21
CA GLU A 88 -7.74 -7.47 10.61
C GLU A 88 -8.93 -7.57 11.55
N ARG A 89 -8.90 -8.56 12.45
CA ARG A 89 -9.73 -8.62 13.65
C ARG A 89 -8.90 -8.27 14.88
N ALA A 90 -8.91 -7.00 15.29
CA ALA A 90 -8.15 -6.52 16.44
C ALA A 90 -8.78 -6.90 17.79
N ALA A 91 -10.11 -7.01 17.81
CA ALA A 91 -10.89 -7.43 18.98
C ALA A 91 -12.30 -7.89 18.52
N PRO A 92 -13.09 -8.52 19.38
CA PRO A 92 -14.49 -8.80 19.07
C PRO A 92 -15.24 -7.54 18.61
N GLY A 93 -15.79 -7.58 17.37
CA GLY A 93 -16.53 -6.47 16.76
C GLY A 93 -15.65 -5.28 16.32
N ARG A 94 -14.33 -5.40 16.32
CA ARG A 94 -13.41 -4.36 15.87
C ARG A 94 -12.52 -4.87 14.75
N TYR A 95 -12.79 -4.38 13.54
CA TYR A 95 -12.17 -4.83 12.31
C TYR A 95 -11.55 -3.65 11.57
N TYR A 96 -10.44 -3.89 10.88
CA TYR A 96 -9.70 -2.88 10.14
C TYR A 96 -9.21 -3.44 8.82
N ASP A 97 -9.06 -2.56 7.85
CA ASP A 97 -8.18 -2.78 6.72
C ASP A 97 -6.77 -2.44 7.18
N SER A 98 -5.86 -3.41 7.12
CA SER A 98 -4.55 -3.30 7.77
C SER A 98 -3.42 -3.80 6.88
N SER A 99 -2.32 -3.04 6.87
CA SER A 99 -1.11 -3.42 6.12
C SER A 99 0.05 -3.70 7.07
N PRO A 100 0.31 -4.98 7.39
CA PRO A 100 1.53 -5.42 8.08
C PRO A 100 2.78 -5.09 7.29
N VAL A 101 3.82 -4.61 8.01
CA VAL A 101 5.16 -4.39 7.48
C VAL A 101 6.12 -5.39 8.10
N ILE A 102 6.74 -6.22 7.25
CA ILE A 102 7.62 -7.32 7.63
C ILE A 102 9.01 -7.03 7.11
N ASP A 103 10.01 -7.02 7.99
CA ASP A 103 11.40 -6.81 7.58
C ASP A 103 12.00 -8.06 6.92
N ALA A 104 13.13 -7.89 6.27
CA ALA A 104 13.82 -8.92 5.50
C ALA A 104 14.35 -10.10 6.34
N ASP A 105 14.31 -10.01 7.66
CA ASP A 105 14.62 -11.13 8.57
C ASP A 105 13.35 -11.86 9.06
N GLY A 106 12.16 -11.44 8.59
CA GLY A 106 10.87 -11.98 9.00
C GLY A 106 10.26 -11.30 10.23
N SER A 107 10.90 -10.30 10.80
CA SER A 107 10.36 -9.55 11.92
C SER A 107 9.12 -8.75 11.48
N LEU A 108 8.00 -8.92 12.16
CA LEU A 108 6.83 -8.06 12.03
C LEU A 108 7.10 -6.75 12.78
N LEU A 109 7.24 -5.65 12.03
CA LEU A 109 7.54 -4.34 12.60
C LEU A 109 6.28 -3.63 13.13
N GLY A 110 5.11 -4.01 12.65
CA GLY A 110 3.82 -3.47 12.99
C GLY A 110 2.86 -3.51 11.82
N ALA A 111 1.71 -2.86 11.95
CA ALA A 111 0.73 -2.71 10.89
C ALA A 111 0.17 -1.29 10.87
N SER A 112 0.02 -0.72 9.67
CA SER A 112 -0.77 0.50 9.44
C SER A 112 -2.21 0.11 9.20
N ARG A 113 -3.15 0.83 9.78
CA ARG A 113 -4.59 0.69 9.55
C ARG A 113 -5.08 1.82 8.66
N MET A 114 -5.91 1.53 7.67
CA MET A 114 -6.50 2.53 6.80
C MET A 114 -7.26 3.58 7.62
N LEU A 115 -6.87 4.86 7.48
CA LEU A 115 -7.42 5.94 8.30
C LEU A 115 -8.74 6.47 7.71
N HIS A 116 -8.84 6.54 6.38
CA HIS A 116 -9.98 7.09 5.66
C HIS A 116 -10.71 5.95 4.95
N ILE A 117 -11.94 5.67 5.39
CA ILE A 117 -12.71 4.53 4.91
C ILE A 117 -13.66 4.98 3.81
N ALA A 118 -13.59 4.34 2.65
CA ALA A 118 -14.44 4.64 1.50
C ALA A 118 -15.90 4.18 1.70
N GLU A 119 -16.82 4.94 1.12
CA GLU A 119 -18.21 4.56 0.98
C GLU A 119 -18.74 5.16 -0.33
N GLU A 120 -18.72 4.34 -1.37
CA GLU A 120 -19.12 4.72 -2.72
C GLU A 120 -19.59 3.49 -3.50
N PRO A 121 -20.19 3.63 -4.68
CA PRO A 121 -20.66 2.48 -5.45
C PRO A 121 -19.53 1.45 -5.71
N GLY A 122 -19.74 0.21 -5.27
CA GLY A 122 -18.75 -0.86 -5.35
C GLY A 122 -17.75 -0.92 -4.19
N TYR A 123 -17.81 0.04 -3.25
CA TYR A 123 -16.94 0.13 -2.08
C TYR A 123 -17.78 0.42 -0.83
N ASN A 124 -18.29 -0.64 -0.16
CA ASN A 124 -19.11 -0.53 1.05
C ASN A 124 -18.25 -0.77 2.29
N GLU A 125 -17.12 -0.10 2.37
CA GLU A 125 -16.06 -0.38 3.34
C GLU A 125 -16.45 0.02 4.76
N LYS A 126 -17.26 1.08 4.93
CA LYS A 126 -17.71 1.53 6.26
C LYS A 126 -18.57 0.52 7.01
N PHE A 127 -19.12 -0.47 6.31
CA PHE A 127 -19.82 -1.57 6.98
C PHE A 127 -18.81 -2.52 7.64
N TYR A 128 -17.65 -2.72 7.01
CA TYR A 128 -16.66 -3.71 7.41
C TYR A 128 -15.58 -3.16 8.33
N TYR A 129 -15.12 -1.93 8.09
CA TYR A 129 -13.94 -1.38 8.73
C TYR A 129 -14.24 -0.23 9.68
N TRP A 130 -13.53 -0.24 10.79
CA TRP A 130 -13.37 0.94 11.63
C TRP A 130 -12.29 1.84 11.03
N PRO A 131 -12.40 3.18 11.17
CA PRO A 131 -11.29 4.06 10.89
C PRO A 131 -10.05 3.67 11.70
N GLY A 132 -8.90 3.66 11.05
CA GLY A 132 -7.64 3.29 11.67
C GLY A 132 -7.26 4.21 12.83
N ASP A 133 -6.57 3.65 13.80
CA ASP A 133 -6.14 4.33 15.03
C ASP A 133 -4.62 4.27 15.26
N THR A 134 -3.86 3.79 14.26
CA THR A 134 -2.39 3.69 14.33
C THR A 134 -1.66 5.01 14.04
N GLY A 135 -2.37 6.03 13.59
CA GLY A 135 -1.76 7.26 13.10
C GLY A 135 -0.91 7.01 11.86
N TRP A 136 0.27 7.64 11.80
CA TRP A 136 1.17 7.59 10.65
C TRP A 136 2.53 6.96 11.01
N PRO A 137 2.60 5.66 11.32
CA PRO A 137 3.85 5.02 11.67
C PRO A 137 4.80 4.97 10.47
N VAL A 138 6.08 5.18 10.74
CA VAL A 138 7.17 4.98 9.79
C VAL A 138 8.03 3.85 10.30
N TYR A 139 8.23 2.85 9.46
CA TYR A 139 8.91 1.61 9.80
C TYR A 139 10.36 1.65 9.31
N GLU A 140 11.29 1.46 10.24
CA GLU A 140 12.71 1.28 9.91
C GLU A 140 12.93 -0.14 9.39
N THR A 141 13.25 -0.28 8.12
CA THR A 141 13.46 -1.57 7.46
C THR A 141 14.83 -1.64 6.81
N ARG A 142 15.24 -2.85 6.38
CA ARG A 142 16.47 -3.00 5.57
C ARG A 142 16.38 -2.32 4.21
N ALA A 143 15.19 -2.06 3.69
CA ALA A 143 14.96 -1.34 2.45
C ALA A 143 14.87 0.19 2.64
N GLY A 144 14.98 0.70 3.88
CA GLY A 144 14.83 2.11 4.23
C GLY A 144 13.62 2.39 5.10
N ARG A 145 13.29 3.65 5.27
CA ARG A 145 12.16 4.11 6.08
C ARG A 145 10.88 4.11 5.26
N ILE A 146 9.94 3.25 5.63
CA ILE A 146 8.72 3.00 4.87
C ILE A 146 7.51 3.52 5.64
N GLY A 147 6.69 4.33 4.97
CA GLY A 147 5.32 4.66 5.38
C GLY A 147 4.31 3.90 4.52
N VAL A 148 3.09 3.71 5.03
CA VAL A 148 2.00 3.05 4.31
C VAL A 148 0.79 3.97 4.24
N ALA A 149 0.22 4.13 3.04
CA ALA A 149 -1.05 4.78 2.79
C ALA A 149 -1.95 3.77 2.09
N ILE A 150 -3.04 3.36 2.72
CA ILE A 150 -3.88 2.29 2.17
C ILE A 150 -4.99 2.89 1.33
N CYS A 151 -5.07 2.48 0.06
CA CYS A 151 -6.16 2.72 -0.88
C CYS A 151 -6.71 4.16 -0.83
N TYR A 152 -7.84 4.38 -0.17
CA TYR A 152 -8.52 5.66 -0.06
C TYR A 152 -7.69 6.74 0.65
N ASP A 153 -6.72 6.36 1.49
CA ASP A 153 -5.79 7.31 2.13
C ASP A 153 -4.98 8.13 1.11
N ARG A 154 -4.81 7.65 -0.13
CA ARG A 154 -4.05 8.34 -1.18
C ARG A 154 -4.68 9.67 -1.60
N HIS A 155 -6.00 9.84 -1.41
CA HIS A 155 -6.72 11.07 -1.74
C HIS A 155 -6.44 12.22 -0.75
N TYR A 156 -5.79 11.94 0.38
CA TYR A 156 -5.53 12.89 1.46
C TYR A 156 -4.06 13.30 1.49
N PRO A 157 -3.69 14.49 0.98
CA PRO A 157 -2.31 14.98 0.99
C PRO A 157 -1.68 15.04 2.38
N GLU A 158 -2.51 15.23 3.41
CA GLU A 158 -2.11 15.26 4.81
C GLU A 158 -1.49 13.93 5.25
N HIS A 159 -1.98 12.81 4.72
CA HIS A 159 -1.46 11.49 5.02
C HIS A 159 0.00 11.37 4.57
N PHE A 160 0.29 11.70 3.32
CA PHE A 160 1.66 11.69 2.80
C PHE A 160 2.56 12.70 3.51
N ARG A 161 2.00 13.88 3.84
CA ARG A 161 2.73 14.91 4.59
C ARG A 161 3.14 14.40 5.96
N ALA A 162 2.23 13.79 6.71
CA ALA A 162 2.50 13.24 8.03
C ALA A 162 3.58 12.16 7.98
N LEU A 163 3.49 11.21 7.04
CA LEU A 163 4.50 10.17 6.84
C LEU A 163 5.87 10.75 6.48
N ALA A 164 5.92 11.72 5.55
CA ALA A 164 7.19 12.36 5.16
C ALA A 164 7.85 13.10 6.33
N LEU A 165 7.05 13.74 7.16
CA LEU A 165 7.51 14.43 8.37
C LEU A 165 7.94 13.45 9.46
N GLY A 166 7.31 12.27 9.52
CA GLY A 166 7.78 11.14 10.33
C GLY A 166 9.07 10.51 9.81
N GLY A 167 9.57 10.98 8.66
CA GLY A 167 10.84 10.57 8.08
C GLY A 167 10.76 9.47 7.04
N ALA A 168 9.57 9.15 6.51
CA ALA A 168 9.44 8.20 5.42
C ALA A 168 10.27 8.63 4.19
N GLU A 169 10.97 7.68 3.61
CA GLU A 169 11.71 7.81 2.34
C GLU A 169 10.88 7.27 1.18
N ILE A 170 10.11 6.23 1.48
CA ILE A 170 9.23 5.54 0.56
C ILE A 170 7.86 5.45 1.21
N VAL A 171 6.82 5.86 0.52
CA VAL A 171 5.44 5.55 0.90
C VAL A 171 4.92 4.50 -0.08
N VAL A 172 4.44 3.40 0.45
CA VAL A 172 3.80 2.35 -0.33
C VAL A 172 2.29 2.46 -0.23
N VAL A 173 1.60 2.19 -1.34
CA VAL A 173 0.14 2.32 -1.43
C VAL A 173 -0.45 0.99 -1.92
N PRO A 174 -0.74 0.05 -1.00
CA PRO A 174 -1.63 -1.07 -1.29
C PRO A 174 -3.01 -0.54 -1.65
N THR A 175 -3.57 -0.95 -2.80
CA THR A 175 -4.88 -0.42 -3.23
C THR A 175 -5.65 -1.39 -4.10
N ALA A 176 -6.97 -1.24 -4.12
CA ALA A 176 -7.92 -1.98 -4.93
C ALA A 176 -8.80 -1.00 -5.71
N THR A 177 -8.22 -0.32 -6.69
CA THR A 177 -8.94 0.68 -7.50
C THR A 177 -9.41 0.06 -8.81
N SER A 178 -10.73 0.10 -9.03
CA SER A 178 -11.40 -0.45 -10.21
C SER A 178 -11.73 0.60 -11.26
N MET A 179 -12.26 0.13 -12.39
CA MET A 179 -12.73 0.99 -13.50
C MET A 179 -14.12 1.58 -13.28
N SER A 180 -14.71 1.40 -12.10
CA SER A 180 -16.09 1.81 -11.82
C SER A 180 -16.37 3.29 -12.03
N GLU A 181 -15.34 4.14 -11.87
CA GLU A 181 -15.45 5.57 -12.10
C GLU A 181 -14.28 6.13 -12.92
N GLN A 182 -14.59 6.70 -14.10
CA GLN A 182 -13.60 7.34 -14.95
C GLN A 182 -12.87 8.49 -14.25
N ALA A 183 -13.56 9.23 -13.38
CA ALA A 183 -12.98 10.35 -12.66
C ALA A 183 -11.77 9.94 -11.80
N PHE A 184 -11.81 8.78 -11.13
CA PHE A 184 -10.67 8.28 -10.34
C PHE A 184 -9.52 7.83 -11.24
N ARG A 185 -9.82 7.33 -12.42
CA ARG A 185 -8.82 6.97 -13.40
C ARG A 185 -8.06 8.18 -13.92
N ASP A 186 -8.77 9.27 -14.16
CA ASP A 186 -8.17 10.51 -14.69
C ASP A 186 -7.21 11.16 -13.68
N VAL A 187 -7.41 10.95 -12.39
CA VAL A 187 -6.53 11.48 -11.32
C VAL A 187 -5.55 10.46 -10.75
N TRP A 188 -5.61 9.21 -11.20
CA TRP A 188 -4.86 8.06 -10.66
C TRP A 188 -3.38 8.34 -10.40
N GLU A 189 -2.67 8.89 -11.38
CA GLU A 189 -1.26 9.22 -11.24
C GLU A 189 -1.05 10.63 -10.68
N ILE A 190 -1.90 11.58 -11.04
CA ILE A 190 -1.73 13.01 -10.73
C ILE A 190 -1.66 13.24 -9.21
N GLU A 191 -2.57 12.67 -8.45
CA GLU A 191 -2.60 12.85 -6.99
C GLU A 191 -1.38 12.27 -6.28
N VAL A 192 -0.90 11.11 -6.75
CA VAL A 192 0.29 10.45 -6.21
C VAL A 192 1.56 11.19 -6.61
N GLN A 193 1.67 11.63 -7.87
CA GLN A 193 2.78 12.47 -8.34
C GLN A 193 2.85 13.79 -7.56
N ALA A 194 1.69 14.43 -7.32
CA ALA A 194 1.61 15.63 -6.50
C ALA A 194 2.07 15.36 -5.06
N SER A 195 1.67 14.24 -4.48
CA SER A 195 2.09 13.83 -3.13
C SER A 195 3.58 13.51 -3.08
N ALA A 196 4.13 12.83 -4.10
CA ALA A 196 5.56 12.53 -4.20
C ALA A 196 6.41 13.81 -4.26
N VAL A 197 6.07 14.75 -5.15
CA VAL A 197 6.82 15.99 -5.32
C VAL A 197 6.67 16.94 -4.14
N ALA A 198 5.45 17.09 -3.58
CA ALA A 198 5.20 17.98 -2.46
C ALA A 198 5.90 17.56 -1.17
N ASN A 199 6.15 16.24 -1.02
CA ASN A 199 6.80 15.64 0.15
C ASN A 199 8.23 15.17 -0.14
N GLN A 200 8.64 15.18 -1.41
CA GLN A 200 9.99 14.81 -1.86
C GLN A 200 10.39 13.40 -1.37
N ILE A 201 9.51 12.44 -1.65
CA ILE A 201 9.62 11.02 -1.29
C ILE A 201 9.32 10.15 -2.52
N PHE A 202 9.76 8.90 -2.50
CA PHE A 202 9.24 7.92 -3.44
C PHE A 202 7.85 7.48 -3.03
N VAL A 203 6.96 7.25 -4.01
CA VAL A 203 5.65 6.64 -3.76
C VAL A 203 5.47 5.46 -4.71
N ALA A 204 5.15 4.29 -4.15
CA ALA A 204 4.98 3.05 -4.89
C ALA A 204 3.55 2.53 -4.71
N VAL A 205 2.80 2.47 -5.79
CA VAL A 205 1.39 2.06 -5.80
C VAL A 205 1.29 0.64 -6.34
N ALA A 206 0.72 -0.26 -5.56
CA ALA A 206 0.41 -1.63 -5.95
C ALA A 206 -1.11 -1.79 -6.04
N ASN A 207 -1.63 -1.92 -7.26
CA ASN A 207 -3.05 -2.09 -7.52
C ASN A 207 -3.39 -3.54 -7.86
N ARG A 208 -4.63 -3.94 -7.57
CA ARG A 208 -5.18 -5.18 -8.08
C ARG A 208 -5.32 -5.11 -9.61
N ALA A 209 -5.37 -6.30 -10.25
CA ALA A 209 -5.66 -6.46 -11.67
C ALA A 209 -6.76 -7.52 -11.87
N GLY A 210 -7.41 -7.48 -13.03
CA GLY A 210 -8.37 -8.49 -13.44
C GLY A 210 -9.78 -8.29 -12.87
N LEU A 211 -10.66 -9.18 -13.27
CA LEU A 211 -12.06 -9.20 -12.81
C LEU A 211 -12.15 -9.95 -11.49
N ASP A 212 -12.80 -9.33 -10.49
CA ASP A 212 -13.11 -9.96 -9.22
C ASP A 212 -14.53 -9.57 -8.80
N GLY A 213 -15.46 -10.53 -8.87
CA GLY A 213 -16.89 -10.27 -8.76
C GLY A 213 -17.38 -9.35 -9.88
N ASP A 214 -17.98 -8.23 -9.51
CA ASP A 214 -18.50 -7.23 -10.45
C ASP A 214 -17.49 -6.11 -10.77
N LEU A 215 -16.32 -6.10 -10.11
CA LEU A 215 -15.32 -5.06 -10.27
C LEU A 215 -14.19 -5.50 -11.21
N GLN A 216 -13.93 -4.68 -12.23
CA GLN A 216 -12.75 -4.79 -13.06
C GLN A 216 -11.65 -3.89 -12.51
N PHE A 217 -10.63 -4.49 -11.91
CA PHE A 217 -9.44 -3.78 -11.45
C PHE A 217 -8.48 -3.59 -12.62
N PHE A 218 -8.08 -2.34 -12.85
CA PHE A 218 -7.35 -2.00 -14.07
C PHE A 218 -5.83 -2.18 -13.99
N GLY A 219 -5.28 -2.44 -12.82
CA GLY A 219 -3.84 -2.52 -12.64
C GLY A 219 -3.18 -1.15 -12.69
N GLN A 220 -2.26 -0.93 -13.63
CA GLN A 220 -1.48 0.29 -13.77
C GLN A 220 -0.77 0.71 -12.47
N SER A 221 -0.24 -0.29 -11.75
CA SER A 221 0.66 -0.06 -10.63
C SER A 221 1.86 0.76 -11.10
N PHE A 222 2.39 1.66 -10.25
CA PHE A 222 3.47 2.52 -10.67
C PHE A 222 4.33 3.00 -9.51
N VAL A 223 5.49 3.56 -9.84
CA VAL A 223 6.40 4.19 -8.89
C VAL A 223 6.67 5.62 -9.31
N ALA A 224 6.39 6.57 -8.42
CA ALA A 224 6.72 7.98 -8.58
C ALA A 224 7.97 8.34 -7.78
N ALA A 225 8.87 9.10 -8.41
CA ALA A 225 10.11 9.61 -7.82
C ALA A 225 9.87 10.91 -7.02
N PRO A 226 10.83 11.36 -6.17
CA PRO A 226 10.72 12.58 -5.37
C PRO A 226 10.55 13.87 -6.18
N ASP A 227 10.83 13.84 -7.49
CA ASP A 227 10.60 14.96 -8.43
C ASP A 227 9.24 14.86 -9.15
N GLY A 228 8.39 13.89 -8.75
CA GLY A 228 7.05 13.65 -9.28
C GLY A 228 7.00 12.83 -10.56
N LYS A 229 8.14 12.41 -11.13
CA LYS A 229 8.13 11.59 -12.34
C LYS A 229 7.71 10.16 -12.05
N VAL A 230 6.85 9.59 -12.89
CA VAL A 230 6.62 8.15 -12.91
C VAL A 230 7.83 7.48 -13.57
N ILE A 231 8.56 6.68 -12.77
CA ILE A 231 9.80 6.01 -13.21
C ILE A 231 9.58 4.57 -13.66
N ALA A 232 8.45 3.97 -13.25
CA ALA A 232 8.02 2.65 -13.69
C ALA A 232 6.50 2.57 -13.64
N ARG A 233 5.89 1.87 -14.61
CA ARG A 233 4.44 1.64 -14.68
C ARG A 233 4.17 0.25 -15.24
N ALA A 234 3.29 -0.50 -14.58
CA ALA A 234 2.78 -1.77 -15.06
C ALA A 234 1.69 -1.58 -16.12
N ARG A 235 1.46 -2.61 -16.91
CA ARG A 235 0.45 -2.62 -17.96
C ARG A 235 -0.96 -2.60 -17.39
N GLU A 236 -1.88 -2.14 -18.19
CA GLU A 236 -3.30 -2.13 -17.85
C GLU A 236 -3.91 -3.52 -18.01
N ASN A 237 -4.80 -3.90 -17.09
CA ASN A 237 -5.61 -5.13 -17.12
C ASN A 237 -4.82 -6.46 -17.15
N GLU A 238 -3.55 -6.43 -16.80
CA GLU A 238 -2.70 -7.64 -16.77
C GLU A 238 -2.10 -7.81 -15.39
N GLU A 239 -1.79 -9.04 -15.01
CA GLU A 239 -0.91 -9.30 -13.88
C GLU A 239 0.53 -8.97 -14.25
N GLU A 240 1.23 -8.30 -13.34
CA GLU A 240 2.63 -7.94 -13.57
C GLU A 240 3.38 -7.74 -12.26
N LEU A 241 4.55 -8.33 -12.16
CA LEU A 241 5.50 -7.98 -11.11
C LEU A 241 6.34 -6.80 -11.60
N LEU A 242 5.89 -5.59 -11.30
CA LEU A 242 6.60 -4.36 -11.66
C LEU A 242 7.82 -4.19 -10.77
N VAL A 243 9.03 -4.12 -11.35
CA VAL A 243 10.27 -3.88 -10.60
C VAL A 243 10.88 -2.55 -11.03
N ALA A 244 11.02 -1.65 -10.07
CA ALA A 244 11.62 -0.32 -10.26
C ALA A 244 12.96 -0.24 -9.55
N GLU A 245 13.97 0.33 -10.20
CA GLU A 245 15.21 0.72 -9.55
C GLU A 245 15.08 2.14 -9.02
N ILE A 246 15.40 2.35 -7.73
CA ILE A 246 15.35 3.65 -7.07
C ILE A 246 16.70 3.97 -6.40
N ASP A 247 17.11 5.23 -6.48
CA ASP A 247 18.26 5.75 -5.74
C ASP A 247 17.75 6.67 -4.62
N ARG A 248 17.83 6.23 -3.37
CA ARG A 248 17.38 7.04 -2.21
C ARG A 248 18.15 8.37 -2.07
N GLN A 249 19.32 8.51 -2.70
CA GLN A 249 20.03 9.77 -2.75
C GLN A 249 19.28 10.84 -3.56
N ASP A 250 18.34 10.45 -4.42
CA ASP A 250 17.48 11.39 -5.15
C ASP A 250 16.64 12.23 -4.19
N ILE A 251 16.22 11.68 -3.05
CA ILE A 251 15.50 12.42 -2.01
C ILE A 251 16.36 13.61 -1.52
N GLU A 252 17.60 13.33 -1.16
CA GLU A 252 18.51 14.38 -0.70
C GLU A 252 18.82 15.39 -1.81
N ARG A 253 19.04 14.90 -3.03
CA ARG A 253 19.31 15.74 -4.21
C ARG A 253 18.16 16.72 -4.47
N VAL A 254 16.92 16.23 -4.47
CA VAL A 254 15.72 17.06 -4.69
C VAL A 254 15.51 18.02 -3.54
N ARG A 255 15.64 17.59 -2.28
CA ARG A 255 15.48 18.45 -1.09
C ARG A 255 16.53 19.56 -1.01
N ARG A 256 17.74 19.32 -1.49
CA ARG A 256 18.79 20.37 -1.58
C ARG A 256 18.49 21.41 -2.66
N HIS A 257 17.91 20.96 -3.78
CA HIS A 257 17.61 21.83 -4.92
C HIS A 257 16.35 22.67 -4.69
N VAL A 258 15.30 22.05 -4.16
CA VAL A 258 14.01 22.71 -3.86
C VAL A 258 13.56 22.30 -2.46
N PRO A 259 13.85 23.06 -1.42
CA PRO A 259 13.72 22.61 -0.03
C PRO A 259 12.32 22.80 0.55
N PHE A 260 11.28 22.20 -0.02
CA PHE A 260 9.89 22.39 0.40
C PHE A 260 9.65 22.05 1.89
N LEU A 261 10.24 20.97 2.40
CA LEU A 261 10.06 20.58 3.81
C LEU A 261 10.77 21.52 4.79
N ARG A 262 11.91 22.12 4.38
CA ARG A 262 12.59 23.14 5.19
C ARG A 262 11.76 24.41 5.34
N ASP A 263 11.09 24.78 4.25
CA ASP A 263 10.37 26.05 4.15
C ASP A 263 8.90 25.91 4.61
N LEU A 264 8.51 24.72 5.06
CA LEU A 264 7.16 24.43 5.56
C LEU A 264 6.86 25.18 6.87
N ARG A 265 5.74 25.87 6.90
CA ARG A 265 5.28 26.65 8.05
C ARG A 265 4.37 25.83 8.96
N TYR A 266 4.95 24.93 9.74
CA TYR A 266 4.21 24.11 10.71
C TYR A 266 3.38 24.90 11.70
N ASP A 267 3.85 26.06 12.07
CA ASP A 267 3.16 26.99 12.95
C ASP A 267 1.80 27.46 12.41
N LEU A 268 1.57 27.30 11.09
CA LEU A 268 0.33 27.69 10.43
C LEU A 268 -0.66 26.54 10.22
N TYR A 269 -0.19 25.27 10.27
CA TYR A 269 -0.97 24.08 9.89
C TYR A 269 -1.29 23.13 11.06
N GLY A 270 -0.98 23.54 12.29
CA GLY A 270 -1.24 22.72 13.48
C GLY A 270 -2.74 22.58 13.79
N PRO A 271 -3.16 21.48 14.46
CA PRO A 271 -4.55 21.17 14.75
C PRO A 271 -5.24 22.20 15.67
N ASP A 272 -4.49 23.02 16.36
CA ASP A 272 -5.01 23.98 17.35
C ASP A 272 -5.45 25.33 16.76
N ARG A 273 -5.50 25.47 15.43
CA ARG A 273 -5.93 26.71 14.74
C ARG A 273 -7.21 26.50 13.95
N ARG A 274 -8.27 26.09 14.65
CA ARG A 274 -9.64 26.22 14.18
C ARG A 274 -10.23 27.55 14.59
#